data_6d9f3d07ea681eaacaf5c6d77451078a
#
_entry.id   6d9f3d07ea681eaacaf5c6d77451078a
#
_cell.length_a   1.000
_cell.length_b   1.000
_cell.length_c   1.000
_cell.angle_alpha   90.00
_cell.angle_beta   90.00
_cell.angle_gamma   90.00
#
_symmetry.space_group_name_H-M   'P 1'
#
loop_
_entity.id
_entity.type
_entity.pdbx_description
1 polymer ?
#
loop_
_entity_poly.entity_id
_entity_poly.type
_entity_poly.pdbx_seq_one_letter_code
_entity_poly.pdbx_strand_id
1 'polypeptide(L)'
;MRLMRKYGQRYPRVAARVKGSVDWVLEPFIASFVYHGALEEGESARFDVVEYHAEEIDRCTMTTVLGFMDDLINHDETEGAPRLADIPGVVMVGQKDNVTPASQTRAIVEEWPKATLRDIPETGHMLPLEAPEIVNEELAALIARVR
;
A
#
# COMPACT_ATOMS: atom_id res chain seq x y z
N MET A 1 -3.57 10.09 18.24
CA MET A 1 -2.40 10.19 17.36
C MET A 1 -1.34 11.18 17.87
N ARG A 2 -1.60 12.49 18.01
CA ARG A 2 -0.60 13.49 18.49
C ARG A 2 0.10 13.10 19.81
N LEU A 3 -0.60 12.48 20.75
CA LEU A 3 -0.05 12.06 22.03
C LEU A 3 0.96 10.90 21.86
N MET A 4 0.61 9.89 21.09
CA MET A 4 1.49 8.73 20.81
C MET A 4 2.79 9.17 20.11
N ARG A 5 2.70 10.07 19.13
CA ARG A 5 3.88 10.64 18.47
C ARG A 5 4.80 11.35 19.48
N LYS A 6 4.24 12.24 20.32
CA LYS A 6 4.99 12.98 21.31
C LYS A 6 5.73 12.07 22.32
N TYR A 7 5.07 11.01 22.77
CA TYR A 7 5.69 10.06 23.72
C TYR A 7 6.65 9.11 23.00
N GLY A 8 6.34 8.62 21.80
CA GLY A 8 7.22 7.77 21.01
C GLY A 8 8.55 8.44 20.66
N GLN A 9 8.51 9.69 20.21
CA GLN A 9 9.71 10.47 19.93
C GLN A 9 10.53 10.79 21.21
N ARG A 10 9.86 11.01 22.34
CA ARG A 10 10.54 11.31 23.63
C ARG A 10 11.14 10.09 24.30
N TYR A 11 10.58 8.91 24.06
CA TYR A 11 11.01 7.66 24.70
C TYR A 11 11.16 6.52 23.68
N PRO A 12 12.12 6.64 22.73
CA PRO A 12 12.22 5.70 21.60
C PRO A 12 12.48 4.25 22.02
N ARG A 13 13.21 4.03 23.15
CA ARG A 13 13.46 2.67 23.66
C ARG A 13 12.20 2.01 24.24
N VAL A 14 11.30 2.79 24.83
CA VAL A 14 10.02 2.29 25.34
C VAL A 14 9.07 2.01 24.17
N ALA A 15 9.02 2.90 23.20
CA ALA A 15 8.25 2.73 21.98
C ALA A 15 8.68 1.47 21.19
N ALA A 16 9.99 1.23 21.07
CA ALA A 16 10.53 0.02 20.44
C ALA A 16 10.15 -1.27 21.18
N ARG A 17 10.16 -1.26 22.53
CA ARG A 17 9.71 -2.42 23.32
C ARG A 17 8.23 -2.70 23.16
N VAL A 18 7.40 -1.65 23.18
CA VAL A 18 5.95 -1.78 22.97
C VAL A 18 5.69 -2.30 21.57
N LYS A 19 6.39 -1.77 20.55
CA LYS A 19 6.30 -2.26 19.17
C LYS A 19 6.58 -3.77 19.11
N GLY A 20 7.75 -4.23 19.56
CA GLY A 20 8.13 -5.64 19.50
C GLY A 20 7.21 -6.58 20.31
N SER A 21 6.49 -6.08 21.32
CA SER A 21 5.50 -6.87 22.07
C SER A 21 4.15 -6.97 21.36
N VAL A 22 3.86 -6.05 20.44
CA VAL A 22 2.58 -5.94 19.75
C VAL A 22 2.68 -6.50 18.33
N ASP A 23 3.84 -6.38 17.69
CA ASP A 23 4.04 -6.77 16.28
C ASP A 23 3.65 -8.24 16.04
N TRP A 24 4.12 -9.18 16.84
CA TRP A 24 3.82 -10.61 16.66
C TRP A 24 2.32 -10.95 16.79
N VAL A 25 1.55 -10.12 17.53
CA VAL A 25 0.09 -10.28 17.66
C VAL A 25 -0.65 -9.62 16.51
N LEU A 26 -0.14 -8.46 16.04
CA LEU A 26 -0.79 -7.68 14.98
C LEU A 26 -0.38 -8.12 13.57
N GLU A 27 0.76 -8.76 13.43
CA GLU A 27 1.31 -9.18 12.13
C GLU A 27 0.33 -9.99 11.28
N PRO A 28 -0.35 -11.05 11.80
CA PRO A 28 -1.35 -11.78 11.03
C PRO A 28 -2.55 -10.92 10.63
N PHE A 29 -2.94 -9.96 11.49
CA PHE A 29 -4.05 -9.05 11.19
C PHE A 29 -3.65 -8.01 10.15
N ILE A 30 -2.42 -7.47 10.23
CA ILE A 30 -1.89 -6.54 9.22
C ILE A 30 -1.76 -7.26 7.89
N ALA A 31 -1.21 -8.47 7.87
CA ALA A 31 -1.11 -9.29 6.67
C ALA A 31 -2.48 -9.55 6.05
N SER A 32 -3.47 -9.98 6.83
CA SER A 32 -4.84 -10.20 6.35
C SER A 32 -5.54 -8.93 5.87
N PHE A 33 -5.17 -7.76 6.40
CA PHE A 33 -5.75 -6.48 6.00
C PHE A 33 -5.14 -5.94 4.70
N VAL A 34 -3.83 -6.14 4.53
CA VAL A 34 -3.05 -5.64 3.38
C VAL A 34 -3.18 -6.57 2.18
N TYR A 35 -3.17 -7.90 2.42
CA TYR A 35 -3.24 -8.90 1.36
C TYR A 35 -4.60 -9.60 1.35
N HIS A 36 -5.25 -9.62 0.19
CA HIS A 36 -6.42 -10.46 0.00
C HIS A 36 -5.97 -11.85 -0.45
N GLY A 37 -6.56 -12.89 0.16
CA GLY A 37 -6.22 -14.28 -0.19
C GLY A 37 -4.87 -14.78 0.32
N ALA A 38 -4.11 -14.00 1.08
CA ALA A 38 -2.85 -14.46 1.70
C ALA A 38 -3.05 -15.65 2.65
N LEU A 39 -4.28 -15.86 3.13
CA LEU A 39 -4.66 -16.96 4.03
C LEU A 39 -5.46 -18.06 3.32
N GLU A 40 -5.68 -18.00 2.01
CA GLU A 40 -6.34 -19.07 1.29
C GLU A 40 -5.42 -20.29 1.13
N GLU A 41 -5.98 -21.47 1.43
CA GLU A 41 -5.24 -22.74 1.40
C GLU A 41 -4.74 -23.04 -0.03
N GLY A 42 -3.43 -23.21 -0.17
CA GLY A 42 -2.82 -23.82 -1.36
C GLY A 42 -1.71 -23.07 -2.07
N GLU A 43 -1.42 -21.81 -1.74
CA GLU A 43 -0.34 -21.07 -2.38
C GLU A 43 0.81 -20.76 -1.40
N SER A 44 1.71 -21.72 -1.24
CA SER A 44 2.95 -21.60 -0.45
C SER A 44 3.81 -20.39 -0.84
N ALA A 45 3.79 -20.01 -2.11
CA ALA A 45 4.57 -18.87 -2.63
C ALA A 45 4.13 -17.49 -2.09
N ARG A 46 2.90 -17.37 -1.60
CA ARG A 46 2.41 -16.10 -1.04
C ARG A 46 2.81 -15.88 0.41
N PHE A 47 3.04 -16.96 1.17
CA PHE A 47 3.50 -16.82 2.55
C PHE A 47 4.89 -16.20 2.63
N ASP A 48 5.82 -16.59 1.78
CA ASP A 48 7.18 -16.05 1.74
C ASP A 48 7.19 -14.54 1.47
N VAL A 49 6.26 -14.08 0.63
CA VAL A 49 6.11 -12.66 0.31
C VAL A 49 5.53 -11.87 1.47
N VAL A 50 4.52 -12.43 2.15
CA VAL A 50 3.91 -11.81 3.34
C VAL A 50 4.92 -11.73 4.48
N GLU A 51 5.66 -12.82 4.71
CA GLU A 51 6.72 -12.87 5.73
C GLU A 51 7.83 -11.85 5.43
N TYR A 52 8.30 -11.78 4.19
CA TYR A 52 9.26 -10.76 3.77
C TYR A 52 8.76 -9.32 4.03
N HIS A 53 7.51 -9.03 3.68
CA HIS A 53 6.92 -7.71 3.91
C HIS A 53 6.78 -7.40 5.41
N ALA A 54 6.36 -8.39 6.21
CA ALA A 54 6.28 -8.25 7.66
C ALA A 54 7.66 -7.96 8.29
N GLU A 55 8.71 -8.65 7.83
CA GLU A 55 10.09 -8.37 8.25
C GLU A 55 10.54 -6.95 7.91
N GLU A 56 10.22 -6.45 6.72
CA GLU A 56 10.56 -5.08 6.32
C GLU A 56 9.82 -4.03 7.18
N ILE A 57 8.56 -4.29 7.53
CA ILE A 57 7.82 -3.44 8.47
C ILE A 57 8.46 -3.46 9.86
N ASP A 58 8.92 -4.63 10.33
CA ASP A 58 9.57 -4.75 11.63
C ASP A 58 10.93 -4.02 11.68
N ARG A 59 11.67 -4.01 10.58
CA ARG A 59 12.91 -3.23 10.44
C ARG A 59 12.68 -1.73 10.50
N CYS A 60 11.47 -1.26 10.21
CA CYS A 60 11.14 0.15 10.25
C CYS A 60 11.08 0.66 11.69
N THR A 61 11.83 1.70 12.01
CA THR A 61 11.83 2.23 13.38
C THR A 61 10.51 2.93 13.71
N MET A 62 10.07 2.82 14.96
CA MET A 62 8.88 3.54 15.43
C MET A 62 8.99 5.05 15.21
N THR A 63 10.19 5.61 15.28
CA THR A 63 10.43 7.03 14.99
C THR A 63 10.11 7.37 13.54
N THR A 64 10.48 6.50 12.61
CA THR A 64 10.17 6.64 11.18
C THR A 64 8.66 6.57 10.95
N VAL A 65 8.01 5.51 11.45
CA VAL A 65 6.55 5.34 11.32
C VAL A 65 5.79 6.55 11.86
N LEU A 66 6.10 6.99 13.08
CA LEU A 66 5.43 8.14 13.69
C LEU A 66 5.79 9.47 13.01
N GLY A 67 6.97 9.55 12.38
CA GLY A 67 7.40 10.73 11.62
C GLY A 67 6.57 10.94 10.36
N PHE A 68 6.29 9.88 9.62
CA PHE A 68 5.51 9.93 8.38
C PHE A 68 3.99 9.91 8.60
N MET A 69 3.51 9.55 9.78
CA MET A 69 2.08 9.32 10.00
C MET A 69 1.21 10.57 9.76
N ASP A 70 1.69 11.75 10.13
CA ASP A 70 0.92 12.99 9.91
C ASP A 70 0.85 13.34 8.42
N ASP A 71 1.95 13.13 7.69
CA ASP A 71 1.99 13.37 6.25
C ASP A 71 1.11 12.35 5.52
N LEU A 72 1.16 11.08 5.91
CA LEU A 72 0.34 10.03 5.31
C LEU A 72 -1.17 10.26 5.51
N ILE A 73 -1.59 10.73 6.69
CA ILE A 73 -3.01 10.99 7.01
C ILE A 73 -3.54 12.24 6.30
N ASN A 74 -2.68 13.25 6.12
CA ASN A 74 -3.07 14.54 5.53
C ASN A 74 -2.60 14.69 4.08
N HIS A 75 -2.05 13.62 3.49
CA HIS A 75 -1.58 13.62 2.12
C HIS A 75 -2.73 13.88 1.14
N ASP A 76 -2.60 14.93 0.36
CA ASP A 76 -3.52 15.30 -0.70
C ASP A 76 -2.74 15.99 -1.82
N GLU A 77 -2.60 15.30 -2.94
CA GLU A 77 -1.89 15.78 -4.15
C GLU A 77 -2.86 16.11 -5.29
N THR A 78 -4.14 16.31 -4.99
CA THR A 78 -5.18 16.60 -5.99
C THR A 78 -4.83 17.83 -6.85
N GLU A 79 -4.17 18.84 -6.28
CA GLU A 79 -3.69 20.01 -7.02
C GLU A 79 -2.65 19.66 -8.11
N GLY A 80 -2.00 18.50 -8.00
CA GLY A 80 -1.05 17.99 -8.99
C GLY A 80 -1.71 17.34 -10.20
N ALA A 81 -2.98 16.91 -10.09
CA ALA A 81 -3.68 16.15 -11.11
C ALA A 81 -3.72 16.80 -12.50
N PRO A 82 -3.91 18.12 -12.65
CA PRO A 82 -3.88 18.78 -13.97
C PRO A 82 -2.58 18.59 -14.74
N ARG A 83 -1.45 18.35 -14.06
CA ARG A 83 -0.16 18.06 -14.70
C ARG A 83 -0.10 16.70 -15.37
N LEU A 84 -0.98 15.78 -14.98
CA LEU A 84 -1.09 14.44 -15.54
C LEU A 84 -2.06 14.37 -16.72
N ALA A 85 -2.90 15.39 -16.92
CA ALA A 85 -4.04 15.35 -17.87
C ALA A 85 -3.64 14.94 -19.28
N ASP A 86 -2.43 15.31 -19.73
CA ASP A 86 -1.92 15.00 -21.06
C ASP A 86 -1.01 13.75 -21.13
N ILE A 87 -0.73 13.12 -20.02
CA ILE A 87 0.17 11.98 -19.92
C ILE A 87 -0.65 10.67 -19.95
N PRO A 88 -0.38 9.74 -20.87
CA PRO A 88 -1.00 8.41 -20.80
C PRO A 88 -0.65 7.70 -19.48
N GLY A 89 -1.64 7.09 -18.83
CA GLY A 89 -1.44 6.40 -17.56
C GLY A 89 -2.34 5.18 -17.39
N VAL A 90 -1.96 4.34 -16.45
CA VAL A 90 -2.78 3.24 -15.94
C VAL A 90 -2.83 3.35 -14.43
N VAL A 91 -4.02 3.39 -13.88
CA VAL A 91 -4.25 3.37 -12.44
C VAL A 91 -4.86 2.02 -12.10
N MET A 92 -4.21 1.30 -11.19
CA MET A 92 -4.60 -0.06 -10.83
C MET A 92 -4.99 -0.11 -9.36
N VAL A 93 -6.05 -0.85 -9.05
CA VAL A 93 -6.50 -1.07 -7.67
C VAL A 93 -7.02 -2.49 -7.50
N GLY A 94 -6.73 -3.09 -6.35
CA GLY A 94 -7.32 -4.36 -5.95
C GLY A 94 -8.78 -4.15 -5.50
N GLN A 95 -9.69 -5.01 -5.93
CA GLN A 95 -11.10 -4.91 -5.53
C GLN A 95 -11.31 -5.11 -4.03
N LYS A 96 -10.37 -5.77 -3.37
CA LYS A 96 -10.36 -6.05 -1.93
C LYS A 96 -9.37 -5.18 -1.15
N ASP A 97 -8.88 -4.09 -1.77
CA ASP A 97 -7.99 -3.15 -1.09
C ASP A 97 -8.74 -2.41 0.03
N ASN A 98 -8.35 -2.73 1.27
CA ASN A 98 -8.90 -2.12 2.47
C ASN A 98 -8.05 -0.93 2.98
N VAL A 99 -6.86 -0.72 2.40
CA VAL A 99 -5.95 0.38 2.77
C VAL A 99 -6.28 1.63 1.97
N THR A 100 -6.33 1.47 0.63
CA THR A 100 -6.70 2.53 -0.32
C THR A 100 -7.85 2.05 -1.19
N PRO A 101 -9.10 2.20 -0.71
CA PRO A 101 -10.26 1.64 -1.41
C PRO A 101 -10.45 2.18 -2.83
N ALA A 102 -11.01 1.35 -3.70
CA ALA A 102 -11.24 1.65 -5.11
C ALA A 102 -12.02 2.97 -5.36
N SER A 103 -12.79 3.44 -4.38
CA SER A 103 -13.46 4.74 -4.46
C SER A 103 -12.49 5.92 -4.52
N GLN A 104 -11.39 5.87 -3.78
CA GLN A 104 -10.34 6.89 -3.83
C GLN A 104 -9.58 6.85 -5.14
N THR A 105 -9.29 5.64 -5.63
CA THR A 105 -8.62 5.44 -6.93
C THR A 105 -9.44 5.97 -8.09
N ARG A 106 -10.77 5.83 -8.05
CA ARG A 106 -11.67 6.37 -9.07
C ARG A 106 -11.64 7.90 -9.12
N ALA A 107 -11.57 8.55 -7.97
CA ALA A 107 -11.44 10.01 -7.92
C ALA A 107 -10.16 10.51 -8.61
N ILE A 108 -9.05 9.76 -8.51
CA ILE A 108 -7.81 10.09 -9.24
C ILE A 108 -8.03 10.02 -10.74
N VAL A 109 -8.71 8.99 -11.24
CA VAL A 109 -8.94 8.81 -12.68
C VAL A 109 -9.91 9.85 -13.24
N GLU A 110 -10.87 10.33 -12.45
CA GLU A 110 -11.77 11.43 -12.84
C GLU A 110 -10.99 12.71 -13.16
N GLU A 111 -9.89 12.96 -12.46
CA GLU A 111 -9.02 14.12 -12.68
C GLU A 111 -7.88 13.84 -13.69
N TRP A 112 -7.74 12.60 -14.17
CA TRP A 112 -6.70 12.19 -15.11
C TRP A 112 -7.28 11.56 -16.39
N PRO A 113 -7.71 12.38 -17.38
CA PRO A 113 -8.49 11.93 -18.55
C PRO A 113 -7.79 10.91 -19.44
N LYS A 114 -6.45 10.88 -19.47
CA LYS A 114 -5.66 9.92 -20.25
C LYS A 114 -5.26 8.66 -19.46
N ALA A 115 -5.73 8.52 -18.25
CA ALA A 115 -5.55 7.30 -17.48
C ALA A 115 -6.64 6.27 -17.78
N THR A 116 -6.25 5.00 -17.71
CA THR A 116 -7.16 3.85 -17.73
C THR A 116 -7.22 3.25 -16.34
N LEU A 117 -8.43 3.06 -15.80
CA LEU A 117 -8.61 2.36 -14.53
C LEU A 117 -8.66 0.84 -14.78
N ARG A 118 -7.96 0.09 -13.92
CA ARG A 118 -7.99 -1.36 -13.85
C ARG A 118 -8.35 -1.81 -12.43
N ASP A 119 -9.56 -2.31 -12.28
CA ASP A 119 -10.02 -2.99 -11.05
C ASP A 119 -9.60 -4.46 -11.14
N ILE A 120 -8.67 -4.89 -10.28
CA ILE A 120 -8.15 -6.26 -10.29
C ILE A 120 -8.96 -7.12 -9.32
N PRO A 121 -9.66 -8.16 -9.80
CA PRO A 121 -10.46 -9.03 -8.95
C PRO A 121 -9.60 -9.79 -7.93
N GLU A 122 -10.19 -10.06 -6.76
CA GLU A 122 -9.62 -10.92 -5.71
C GLU A 122 -8.20 -10.54 -5.27
N THR A 123 -7.83 -9.25 -5.36
CA THR A 123 -6.54 -8.73 -4.90
C THR A 123 -6.72 -7.61 -3.88
N GLY A 124 -5.78 -7.49 -2.97
CA GLY A 124 -5.73 -6.45 -1.95
C GLY A 124 -4.84 -5.26 -2.33
N HIS A 125 -4.12 -4.75 -1.35
CA HIS A 125 -3.32 -3.53 -1.48
C HIS A 125 -2.00 -3.73 -2.23
N MET A 126 -1.39 -4.90 -2.13
CA MET A 126 -0.05 -5.15 -2.64
C MET A 126 -0.07 -5.77 -4.05
N LEU A 127 -0.71 -5.10 -5.00
CA LEU A 127 -0.87 -5.58 -6.38
C LEU A 127 0.41 -6.12 -7.03
N PRO A 128 1.60 -5.50 -6.88
CA PRO A 128 2.82 -6.05 -7.47
C PRO A 128 3.21 -7.44 -6.93
N LEU A 129 2.72 -7.78 -5.75
CA LEU A 129 2.98 -9.06 -5.08
C LEU A 129 1.81 -10.04 -5.23
N GLU A 130 0.58 -9.54 -5.34
CA GLU A 130 -0.62 -10.35 -5.45
C GLU A 130 -1.00 -10.69 -6.89
N ALA A 131 -0.65 -9.82 -7.85
CA ALA A 131 -0.94 -10.00 -9.27
C ALA A 131 0.22 -9.50 -10.15
N PRO A 132 1.45 -10.01 -9.99
CA PRO A 132 2.65 -9.49 -10.67
C PRO A 132 2.54 -9.60 -12.20
N GLU A 133 1.89 -10.64 -12.72
CA GLU A 133 1.71 -10.84 -14.16
C GLU A 133 0.87 -9.69 -14.76
N ILE A 134 -0.25 -9.36 -14.12
CA ILE A 134 -1.17 -8.30 -14.58
C ILE A 134 -0.45 -6.94 -14.51
N VAL A 135 0.27 -6.68 -13.43
CA VAL A 135 1.05 -5.43 -13.28
C VAL A 135 2.09 -5.30 -14.37
N ASN A 136 2.84 -6.38 -14.65
CA ASN A 136 3.87 -6.40 -15.69
C ASN A 136 3.30 -6.25 -17.10
N GLU A 137 2.15 -6.87 -17.40
CA GLU A 137 1.46 -6.74 -18.68
C GLU A 137 1.01 -5.28 -18.91
N GLU A 138 0.38 -4.64 -17.93
CA GLU A 138 -0.06 -3.25 -18.06
C GLU A 138 1.12 -2.29 -18.18
N LEU A 139 2.21 -2.53 -17.44
CA LEU A 139 3.44 -1.74 -17.56
C LEU A 139 4.05 -1.88 -18.95
N ALA A 140 4.16 -3.09 -19.48
CA ALA A 140 4.66 -3.34 -20.83
C ALA A 140 3.79 -2.68 -21.89
N ALA A 141 2.46 -2.76 -21.77
CA ALA A 141 1.53 -2.11 -22.67
C ALA A 141 1.63 -0.57 -22.62
N LEU A 142 1.82 0.00 -21.43
CA LEU A 142 2.00 1.44 -21.27
C LEU A 142 3.31 1.91 -21.93
N ILE A 143 4.42 1.20 -21.73
CA ILE A 143 5.70 1.49 -22.35
C ILE A 143 5.61 1.45 -23.89
N ALA A 144 4.85 0.48 -24.42
CA ALA A 144 4.64 0.36 -25.87
C ALA A 144 3.84 1.54 -26.48
N ARG A 145 2.97 2.18 -25.70
CA ARG A 145 2.16 3.33 -26.15
C ARG A 145 2.95 4.64 -26.21
N VAL A 146 4.03 4.77 -25.44
CA VAL A 146 4.80 6.02 -25.31
C VAL A 146 6.12 6.01 -26.08
N ARG A 147 6.40 4.92 -26.79
CA ARG A 147 7.50 4.81 -27.76
C ARG A 147 7.07 5.24 -29.16
#